data_8c2efdad28889c9e2968879266408460
#
_entry.id   8c2efdad28889c9e2968879266408460
#
_cell.length_a   1.000
_cell.length_b   1.000
_cell.length_c   1.000
_cell.angle_alpha   90.00
_cell.angle_beta   90.00
_cell.angle_gamma   90.00
#
_symmetry.space_group_name_H-M   'P 1'
#
loop_
_entity.id
_entity.type
_entity.pdbx_description
1 polymer ?
#
loop_
_entity_poly.entity_id
_entity_poly.type
_entity_poly.pdbx_seq_one_letter_code
_entity_poly.pdbx_strand_id
1 'polypeptide(L)'
;MFELIQLTERCFYIQSPAKIGLYRLNESEVCFIDSGNDKDAGRKLRQILDKQGWKLRAIYNTHANADHIGGNRYLQAQTGCRIYAPGIDCAITRRPILEPAFLYGAYPPKDLRHKFLLAQESEAEPLTDEVLPEGFEIIPLPGHFFDMVGFRTPDGVVFLADCLSSAETLEKYQIGFIYDVAAYLDTLEKVKGMEARLFVPSHAAPTEDIAPLAQLNIDKVNEIAERVMTLCAEPRCFEAILQQLFRDYALAMNFEQYVLVGSTLRSYLAWLRDTGRLVPVFEDGMLLWTRS
;
A
#
# COMPACT_ATOMS: atom_id res chain seq x y z
N MET A 1 -10.86 0.93 16.06
CA MET A 1 -10.40 1.28 17.43
C MET A 1 -8.89 1.42 17.34
N PHE A 2 -8.30 2.42 17.99
CA PHE A 2 -6.83 2.57 18.04
C PHE A 2 -6.34 1.97 19.34
N GLU A 3 -5.81 0.76 19.29
CA GLU A 3 -5.32 0.03 20.43
C GLU A 3 -3.83 -0.30 20.23
N LEU A 4 -3.02 -0.04 21.27
CA LEU A 4 -1.59 -0.37 21.27
C LEU A 4 -1.43 -1.83 21.69
N ILE A 5 -0.88 -2.64 20.81
CA ILE A 5 -0.67 -4.08 21.01
C ILE A 5 0.82 -4.36 21.04
N GLN A 6 1.29 -4.98 22.12
CA GLN A 6 2.69 -5.34 22.29
C GLN A 6 2.99 -6.67 21.59
N LEU A 7 4.07 -6.72 20.82
CA LEU A 7 4.56 -7.92 20.11
C LEU A 7 5.81 -8.49 20.77
N THR A 8 6.73 -7.61 21.14
CA THR A 8 7.98 -7.95 21.85
C THR A 8 8.19 -6.93 22.95
N GLU A 9 9.35 -6.98 23.62
CA GLU A 9 9.70 -5.97 24.63
C GLU A 9 9.72 -4.54 24.05
N ARG A 10 10.18 -4.37 22.78
CA ARG A 10 10.40 -3.07 22.14
C ARG A 10 9.49 -2.81 20.93
N CYS A 11 8.88 -3.85 20.35
CA CYS A 11 8.07 -3.75 19.15
C CYS A 11 6.58 -3.86 19.48
N PHE A 12 5.79 -2.97 18.88
CA PHE A 12 4.33 -2.87 19.04
C PHE A 12 3.70 -2.58 17.67
N TYR A 13 2.39 -2.78 17.58
CA TYR A 13 1.61 -2.15 16.54
C TYR A 13 0.37 -1.49 17.14
N ILE A 14 -0.16 -0.50 16.41
CA ILE A 14 -1.42 0.15 16.75
C ILE A 14 -2.46 -0.37 15.79
N GLN A 15 -3.50 -1.00 16.33
CA GLN A 15 -4.62 -1.51 15.56
C GLN A 15 -5.42 -0.33 14.99
N SER A 16 -5.45 -0.21 13.67
CA SER A 16 -6.16 0.79 12.87
C SER A 16 -6.56 0.17 11.53
N PRO A 17 -7.30 0.85 10.65
CA PRO A 17 -7.63 0.30 9.33
C PRO A 17 -6.41 -0.18 8.55
N ALA A 18 -5.36 0.64 8.44
CA ALA A 18 -4.00 0.22 8.13
C ALA A 18 -3.21 0.18 9.44
N LYS A 19 -2.57 -0.95 9.78
CA LYS A 19 -1.80 -1.06 11.03
C LYS A 19 -0.59 -0.15 11.01
N ILE A 20 -0.30 0.47 12.15
CA ILE A 20 0.83 1.37 12.34
C ILE A 20 1.83 0.67 13.25
N GLY A 21 3.06 0.50 12.78
CA GLY A 21 4.13 -0.03 13.61
C GLY A 21 4.63 0.99 14.62
N LEU A 22 5.05 0.52 15.80
CA LEU A 22 5.75 1.32 16.80
C LEU A 22 6.93 0.54 17.34
N TYR A 23 8.10 1.16 17.34
CA TYR A 23 9.29 0.58 17.94
C TYR A 23 9.88 1.51 19.00
N ARG A 24 10.16 0.96 20.18
CA ARG A 24 10.75 1.69 21.29
C ARG A 24 12.28 1.73 21.14
N LEU A 25 12.81 2.92 20.88
CA LEU A 25 14.25 3.14 20.69
C LEU A 25 15.01 3.06 22.01
N ASN A 26 14.42 3.65 23.07
CA ASN A 26 14.89 3.62 24.44
C ASN A 26 13.70 3.80 25.40
N GLU A 27 13.96 4.08 26.69
CA GLU A 27 12.90 4.23 27.70
C GLU A 27 11.90 5.35 27.39
N SER A 28 12.31 6.42 26.69
CA SER A 28 11.53 7.62 26.46
C SER A 28 11.24 7.95 25.01
N GLU A 29 11.91 7.31 24.06
CA GLU A 29 11.80 7.63 22.62
C GLU A 29 11.32 6.45 21.80
N VAL A 30 10.46 6.75 20.83
CA VAL A 30 9.89 5.77 19.90
C VAL A 30 9.96 6.29 18.46
N CYS A 31 9.87 5.37 17.50
CA CYS A 31 9.55 5.69 16.12
C CYS A 31 8.25 4.98 15.70
N PHE A 32 7.60 5.54 14.69
CA PHE A 32 6.48 4.90 14.01
C PHE A 32 6.89 4.35 12.64
N ILE A 33 6.21 3.30 12.21
CA ILE A 33 6.15 2.84 10.84
C ILE A 33 4.74 3.17 10.37
N ASP A 34 4.63 4.15 9.46
CA ASP A 34 3.41 4.81 9.01
C ASP A 34 2.68 5.65 10.09
N SER A 35 1.59 6.32 9.71
CA SER A 35 0.88 7.26 10.58
C SER A 35 -0.64 7.23 10.47
N GLY A 36 -1.18 6.31 9.66
CA GLY A 36 -2.63 6.18 9.45
C GLY A 36 -3.19 7.20 8.44
N ASN A 37 -4.50 7.16 8.24
CA ASN A 37 -5.14 7.72 7.05
C ASN A 37 -5.55 9.20 7.14
N ASP A 38 -5.46 9.84 8.29
CA ASP A 38 -5.85 11.25 8.42
C ASP A 38 -5.34 11.91 9.71
N LYS A 39 -5.68 13.21 9.86
CA LYS A 39 -5.38 13.99 11.04
C LYS A 39 -5.94 13.36 12.34
N ASP A 40 -7.09 12.69 12.28
CA ASP A 40 -7.69 12.07 13.46
C ASP A 40 -6.94 10.81 13.88
N ALA A 41 -6.38 10.06 12.92
CA ALA A 41 -5.41 9.01 13.21
C ALA A 41 -4.19 9.61 13.93
N GLY A 42 -3.59 10.67 13.39
CA GLY A 42 -2.47 11.38 14.02
C GLY A 42 -2.77 11.85 15.45
N ARG A 43 -3.99 12.37 15.71
CA ARG A 43 -4.41 12.75 17.07
C ARG A 43 -4.45 11.55 18.04
N LYS A 44 -4.96 10.41 17.60
CA LYS A 44 -5.03 9.19 18.41
C LYS A 44 -3.64 8.63 18.69
N LEU A 45 -2.74 8.67 17.71
CA LEU A 45 -1.34 8.30 17.89
C LEU A 45 -0.67 9.21 18.92
N ARG A 46 -0.91 10.53 18.86
CA ARG A 46 -0.39 11.48 19.84
C ARG A 46 -0.91 11.18 21.26
N GLN A 47 -2.18 10.85 21.41
CA GLN A 47 -2.76 10.46 22.71
C GLN A 47 -2.10 9.19 23.28
N ILE A 48 -1.76 8.21 22.43
CA ILE A 48 -1.02 7.01 22.85
C ILE A 48 0.37 7.40 23.36
N LEU A 49 1.11 8.25 22.62
CA LEU A 49 2.41 8.76 23.05
C LEU A 49 2.35 9.47 24.40
N ASP A 50 1.38 10.38 24.57
CA ASP A 50 1.19 11.13 25.81
C ASP A 50 0.86 10.20 27.00
N LYS A 51 0.00 9.21 26.79
CA LYS A 51 -0.37 8.22 27.82
C LYS A 51 0.81 7.37 28.27
N GLN A 52 1.72 7.06 27.36
CA GLN A 52 2.92 6.25 27.64
C GLN A 52 4.13 7.09 28.10
N GLY A 53 4.04 8.41 28.00
CA GLY A 53 5.17 9.30 28.28
C GLY A 53 6.27 9.24 27.22
N TRP A 54 5.96 8.80 25.98
CA TRP A 54 6.93 8.62 24.93
C TRP A 54 7.05 9.84 24.01
N LYS A 55 8.27 10.09 23.52
CA LYS A 55 8.58 11.11 22.53
C LYS A 55 8.73 10.46 21.16
N LEU A 56 8.03 10.98 20.17
CA LEU A 56 8.17 10.54 18.78
C LEU A 56 9.43 11.14 18.18
N ARG A 57 10.38 10.29 17.80
CA ARG A 57 11.63 10.68 17.15
C ARG A 57 11.48 10.81 15.64
N ALA A 58 10.88 9.80 15.01
CA ALA A 58 10.72 9.74 13.57
C ALA A 58 9.49 8.91 13.17
N ILE A 59 9.02 9.14 11.95
CA ILE A 59 8.07 8.28 11.21
C ILE A 59 8.82 7.75 9.99
N TYR A 60 8.80 6.44 9.81
CA TYR A 60 9.31 5.75 8.63
C TYR A 60 8.13 5.29 7.81
N ASN A 61 7.85 5.97 6.68
CA ASN A 61 6.77 5.57 5.81
C ASN A 61 7.15 4.38 4.95
N THR A 62 6.24 3.44 4.81
CA THR A 62 6.40 2.28 3.95
C THR A 62 6.19 2.66 2.48
N HIS A 63 5.21 3.50 2.22
CA HIS A 63 4.85 4.08 0.93
C HIS A 63 3.96 5.33 1.13
N ALA A 64 3.53 5.97 0.05
CA ALA A 64 2.88 7.29 0.12
C ALA A 64 1.36 7.28 -0.07
N ASN A 65 0.68 6.10 -0.01
CA ASN A 65 -0.78 6.12 -0.04
C ASN A 65 -1.35 6.86 1.19
N ALA A 66 -2.48 7.55 0.98
CA ALA A 66 -3.03 8.47 1.96
C ALA A 66 -3.33 7.83 3.33
N ASP A 67 -3.68 6.54 3.38
CA ASP A 67 -3.95 5.81 4.61
C ASP A 67 -2.69 5.40 5.40
N HIS A 68 -1.51 5.62 4.85
CA HIS A 68 -0.22 5.41 5.50
C HIS A 68 0.44 6.73 5.95
N ILE A 69 0.25 7.81 5.20
CA ILE A 69 0.90 9.10 5.46
C ILE A 69 -0.05 10.19 6.01
N GLY A 70 -1.33 9.90 6.15
CA GLY A 70 -2.36 10.90 6.50
C GLY A 70 -2.19 11.57 7.86
N GLY A 71 -1.57 10.89 8.83
CA GLY A 71 -1.24 11.44 10.15
C GLY A 71 0.07 12.23 10.19
N ASN A 72 0.92 12.14 9.18
CA ASN A 72 2.26 12.73 9.12
C ASN A 72 2.28 14.20 9.48
N ARG A 73 1.52 15.02 8.75
CA ARG A 73 1.46 16.49 8.93
C ARG A 73 1.11 16.87 10.36
N TYR A 74 0.12 16.21 10.96
CA TYR A 74 -0.31 16.51 12.31
C TYR A 74 0.77 16.13 13.32
N LEU A 75 1.33 14.94 13.24
CA LEU A 75 2.36 14.45 14.15
C LEU A 75 3.63 15.30 14.06
N GLN A 76 4.08 15.63 12.84
CA GLN A 76 5.24 16.49 12.64
C GLN A 76 5.05 17.88 13.28
N ALA A 77 3.88 18.50 13.07
CA ALA A 77 3.57 19.80 13.65
C ALA A 77 3.48 19.78 15.20
N GLN A 78 3.06 18.65 15.80
CA GLN A 78 2.87 18.52 17.25
C GLN A 78 4.12 18.05 17.99
N THR A 79 5.02 17.34 17.33
CA THR A 79 6.17 16.68 17.99
C THR A 79 7.52 17.14 17.47
N GLY A 80 7.55 17.76 16.28
CA GLY A 80 8.80 18.07 15.57
C GLY A 80 9.53 16.82 15.05
N CYS A 81 8.85 15.66 14.96
CA CYS A 81 9.46 14.43 14.48
C CYS A 81 9.92 14.55 13.02
N ARG A 82 10.95 13.81 12.66
CA ARG A 82 11.36 13.65 11.26
C ARG A 82 10.47 12.62 10.57
N ILE A 83 10.31 12.75 9.25
CA ILE A 83 9.56 11.81 8.43
C ILE A 83 10.50 11.35 7.32
N TYR A 84 10.59 10.03 7.14
CA TYR A 84 11.39 9.41 6.09
C TYR A 84 10.50 8.58 5.19
N ALA A 85 10.68 8.71 3.87
CA ALA A 85 9.90 7.96 2.89
C ALA A 85 10.79 7.46 1.75
N PRO A 86 10.51 6.27 1.18
CA PRO A 86 11.35 5.66 0.16
C PRO A 86 11.24 6.38 -1.18
N GLY A 87 12.28 6.39 -1.96
CA GLY A 87 12.36 6.77 -3.37
C GLY A 87 11.43 7.89 -3.81
N ILE A 88 10.60 7.61 -4.82
CA ILE A 88 9.61 8.57 -5.35
C ILE A 88 8.47 8.84 -4.36
N ASP A 89 8.17 7.91 -3.48
CA ASP A 89 7.15 8.07 -2.42
C ASP A 89 7.47 9.25 -1.50
N CYS A 90 8.75 9.58 -1.33
CA CYS A 90 9.18 10.79 -0.62
C CYS A 90 8.69 12.07 -1.32
N ALA A 91 8.73 12.12 -2.65
CA ALA A 91 8.21 13.27 -3.41
C ALA A 91 6.68 13.33 -3.34
N ILE A 92 5.99 12.18 -3.38
CA ILE A 92 4.52 12.11 -3.22
C ILE A 92 4.13 12.55 -1.82
N THR A 93 4.82 12.10 -0.76
CA THR A 93 4.57 12.53 0.63
C THR A 93 4.69 14.05 0.80
N ARG A 94 5.63 14.68 0.10
CA ARG A 94 5.77 16.16 0.06
C ARG A 94 4.70 16.84 -0.77
N ARG A 95 4.18 16.17 -1.81
CA ARG A 95 3.19 16.66 -2.77
C ARG A 95 2.09 15.64 -3.01
N PRO A 96 1.21 15.38 -2.01
CA PRO A 96 0.26 14.27 -2.06
C PRO A 96 -0.76 14.37 -3.20
N ILE A 97 -0.92 15.52 -3.85
CA ILE A 97 -1.76 15.66 -5.06
C ILE A 97 -1.31 14.72 -6.19
N LEU A 98 -0.05 14.25 -6.15
CA LEU A 98 0.49 13.33 -7.15
C LEU A 98 -0.21 11.96 -7.12
N GLU A 99 -0.68 11.49 -5.96
CA GLU A 99 -1.40 10.22 -5.85
C GLU A 99 -2.74 10.24 -6.63
N PRO A 100 -3.71 11.12 -6.33
CA PRO A 100 -4.95 11.15 -7.11
C PRO A 100 -4.74 11.63 -8.56
N ALA A 101 -3.70 12.41 -8.85
CA ALA A 101 -3.36 12.78 -10.22
C ALA A 101 -2.85 11.58 -11.03
N PHE A 102 -2.03 10.74 -10.44
CA PHE A 102 -1.55 9.48 -11.02
C PHE A 102 -2.72 8.52 -11.27
N LEU A 103 -3.58 8.29 -10.28
CA LEU A 103 -4.73 7.39 -10.38
C LEU A 103 -5.71 7.84 -11.47
N TYR A 104 -5.94 9.13 -11.60
CA TYR A 104 -6.85 9.70 -12.59
C TYR A 104 -6.22 9.87 -13.99
N GLY A 105 -4.89 10.00 -14.05
CA GLY A 105 -4.13 10.25 -15.28
C GLY A 105 -4.13 11.70 -15.76
N ALA A 106 -4.61 12.64 -14.92
CA ALA A 106 -4.63 14.08 -15.16
C ALA A 106 -4.83 14.83 -13.83
N TYR A 107 -5.05 16.17 -13.86
CA TYR A 107 -5.44 16.88 -12.65
C TYR A 107 -6.78 16.37 -12.13
N PRO A 108 -6.85 15.82 -10.89
CA PRO A 108 -8.02 15.10 -10.40
C PRO A 108 -9.17 16.06 -10.08
N PRO A 109 -10.42 15.69 -10.35
CA PRO A 109 -11.59 16.45 -9.96
C PRO A 109 -11.73 16.49 -8.42
N LYS A 110 -12.59 17.39 -7.93
CA LYS A 110 -12.79 17.59 -6.49
C LYS A 110 -13.19 16.30 -5.76
N ASP A 111 -13.95 15.44 -6.44
CA ASP A 111 -14.45 14.17 -5.92
C ASP A 111 -13.32 13.16 -5.59
N LEU A 112 -12.16 13.30 -6.20
CA LEU A 112 -10.96 12.48 -5.93
C LEU A 112 -9.95 13.18 -4.99
N ARG A 113 -10.21 14.43 -4.57
CA ARG A 113 -9.34 15.19 -3.68
C ARG A 113 -9.86 15.16 -2.24
N HIS A 114 -10.03 13.98 -1.70
CA HIS A 114 -10.49 13.74 -0.33
C HIS A 114 -9.48 12.89 0.46
N LYS A 115 -9.65 12.81 1.76
CA LYS A 115 -8.69 12.24 2.72
C LYS A 115 -8.27 10.77 2.48
N PHE A 116 -9.02 10.02 1.68
CA PHE A 116 -8.68 8.63 1.34
C PHE A 116 -7.73 8.50 0.14
N LEU A 117 -7.60 9.58 -0.67
CA LEU A 117 -6.72 9.65 -1.82
C LEU A 117 -5.78 10.87 -1.79
N LEU A 118 -5.94 11.76 -0.81
CA LEU A 118 -5.17 12.99 -0.71
C LEU A 118 -4.84 13.29 0.76
N ALA A 119 -3.64 12.93 1.17
CA ALA A 119 -3.09 13.30 2.46
C ALA A 119 -2.74 14.81 2.52
N GLN A 120 -2.37 15.30 3.69
CA GLN A 120 -1.82 16.65 3.84
C GLN A 120 -0.30 16.63 3.61
N GLU A 121 0.21 17.65 2.92
CA GLU A 121 1.65 17.83 2.69
C GLU A 121 2.44 17.80 4.00
N SER A 122 3.55 17.06 4.02
CA SER A 122 4.48 16.99 5.14
C SER A 122 5.92 17.02 4.66
N GLU A 123 6.84 17.44 5.52
CA GLU A 123 8.27 17.56 5.19
C GLU A 123 8.92 16.18 5.38
N ALA A 124 8.86 15.34 4.34
CA ALA A 124 9.54 14.05 4.32
C ALA A 124 10.97 14.18 3.79
N GLU A 125 11.86 13.34 4.26
CA GLU A 125 13.24 13.21 3.81
C GLU A 125 13.44 11.82 3.17
N PRO A 126 14.43 11.66 2.29
CA PRO A 126 14.70 10.35 1.71
C PRO A 126 15.02 9.32 2.78
N LEU A 127 14.42 8.14 2.66
CA LEU A 127 14.73 6.97 3.48
C LEU A 127 16.03 6.34 2.97
N THR A 128 17.01 6.21 3.86
CA THR A 128 18.29 5.52 3.62
C THR A 128 18.65 4.67 4.84
N ASP A 129 19.59 3.75 4.70
CA ASP A 129 20.04 2.91 5.83
C ASP A 129 20.63 3.73 6.97
N GLU A 130 21.26 4.91 6.68
CA GLU A 130 21.89 5.76 7.70
C GLU A 130 20.88 6.46 8.62
N VAL A 131 19.63 6.60 8.21
CA VAL A 131 18.59 7.25 9.03
C VAL A 131 17.79 6.27 9.85
N LEU A 132 17.96 4.96 9.62
CA LEU A 132 17.27 3.92 10.37
C LEU A 132 17.78 3.80 11.81
N PRO A 133 16.94 3.32 12.75
CA PRO A 133 17.42 2.86 14.03
C PRO A 133 18.39 1.67 13.88
N GLU A 134 19.32 1.56 14.79
CA GLU A 134 20.29 0.46 14.80
C GLU A 134 19.61 -0.92 14.74
N GLY A 135 20.05 -1.76 13.81
CA GLY A 135 19.56 -3.12 13.60
C GLY A 135 18.24 -3.21 12.83
N PHE A 136 17.69 -2.10 12.33
CA PHE A 136 16.61 -2.14 11.36
C PHE A 136 17.13 -2.46 9.97
N GLU A 137 16.30 -3.13 9.17
CA GLU A 137 16.57 -3.41 7.76
C GLU A 137 15.40 -2.94 6.90
N ILE A 138 15.70 -2.30 5.76
CA ILE A 138 14.72 -1.97 4.72
C ILE A 138 14.52 -3.22 3.86
N ILE A 139 13.27 -3.59 3.64
CA ILE A 139 12.89 -4.69 2.76
C ILE A 139 12.16 -4.11 1.55
N PRO A 140 12.75 -4.05 0.35
CA PRO A 140 12.04 -3.62 -0.85
C PRO A 140 10.86 -4.57 -1.15
N LEU A 141 9.67 -3.99 -1.30
CA LEU A 141 8.40 -4.68 -1.58
C LEU A 141 7.64 -3.97 -2.73
N PRO A 142 8.26 -3.82 -3.91
CA PRO A 142 7.64 -3.11 -5.03
C PRO A 142 6.41 -3.85 -5.55
N GLY A 143 5.54 -3.12 -6.26
CA GLY A 143 4.41 -3.68 -6.98
C GLY A 143 3.05 -3.16 -6.55
N HIS A 144 2.78 -3.08 -5.23
CA HIS A 144 1.57 -2.40 -4.77
C HIS A 144 1.65 -0.90 -5.08
N PHE A 145 2.73 -0.25 -4.67
CA PHE A 145 3.00 1.15 -4.98
C PHE A 145 4.46 1.30 -5.48
N PHE A 146 4.90 2.52 -5.82
CA PHE A 146 6.17 2.78 -6.53
C PHE A 146 7.40 2.13 -5.87
N ASP A 147 7.90 2.76 -4.79
CA ASP A 147 9.10 2.31 -4.08
C ASP A 147 8.76 1.73 -2.70
N MET A 148 7.59 1.12 -2.56
CA MET A 148 7.11 0.57 -1.29
C MET A 148 8.14 -0.34 -0.64
N VAL A 149 8.31 -0.18 0.68
CA VAL A 149 9.19 -0.98 1.51
C VAL A 149 8.48 -1.54 2.73
N GLY A 150 9.00 -2.63 3.26
CA GLY A 150 8.74 -3.10 4.62
C GLY A 150 9.96 -2.84 5.52
N PHE A 151 9.81 -3.15 6.79
CA PHE A 151 10.87 -3.00 7.78
C PHE A 151 11.00 -4.25 8.63
N ARG A 152 12.25 -4.75 8.77
CA ARG A 152 12.59 -5.75 9.79
C ARG A 152 13.17 -5.04 11.00
N THR A 153 12.64 -5.34 12.18
CA THR A 153 13.15 -4.83 13.45
C THR A 153 14.23 -5.77 14.02
N PRO A 154 15.10 -5.29 14.92
CA PRO A 154 16.08 -6.13 15.61
C PRO A 154 15.46 -7.32 16.37
N ASP A 155 14.20 -7.19 16.78
CA ASP A 155 13.44 -8.23 17.50
C ASP A 155 12.92 -9.35 16.56
N GLY A 156 13.20 -9.25 15.25
CA GLY A 156 12.76 -10.21 14.24
C GLY A 156 11.28 -10.04 13.80
N VAL A 157 10.63 -8.93 14.14
CA VAL A 157 9.32 -8.57 13.62
C VAL A 157 9.47 -7.89 12.27
N VAL A 158 8.67 -8.32 11.29
CA VAL A 158 8.66 -7.76 9.92
C VAL A 158 7.34 -7.08 9.64
N PHE A 159 7.38 -5.77 9.42
CA PHE A 159 6.25 -4.98 8.91
C PHE A 159 6.25 -5.05 7.38
N LEU A 160 5.16 -5.54 6.80
CA LEU A 160 5.07 -5.86 5.38
C LEU A 160 4.29 -4.84 4.55
N ALA A 161 3.86 -3.73 5.15
CA ALA A 161 3.03 -2.74 4.46
C ALA A 161 1.82 -3.38 3.77
N ASP A 162 1.51 -2.95 2.55
CA ASP A 162 0.37 -3.38 1.74
C ASP A 162 0.75 -4.41 0.68
N CYS A 163 1.85 -5.15 0.89
CA CYS A 163 2.26 -6.17 -0.08
C CYS A 163 1.29 -7.36 -0.16
N LEU A 164 0.36 -7.50 0.81
CA LEU A 164 -0.68 -8.53 0.79
C LEU A 164 -1.88 -8.15 1.66
N SER A 165 -3.03 -8.71 1.31
CA SER A 165 -4.33 -8.49 1.95
C SER A 165 -4.86 -9.76 2.61
N SER A 166 -5.69 -9.61 3.65
CA SER A 166 -6.38 -10.74 4.27
C SER A 166 -7.44 -11.37 3.34
N ALA A 167 -7.86 -12.59 3.64
CA ALA A 167 -8.92 -13.27 2.89
C ALA A 167 -10.21 -12.42 2.86
N GLU A 168 -10.58 -11.83 4.00
CA GLU A 168 -11.77 -10.98 4.11
C GLU A 168 -11.64 -9.70 3.27
N THR A 169 -10.42 -9.12 3.20
CA THR A 169 -10.14 -7.95 2.37
C THR A 169 -10.23 -8.30 0.89
N LEU A 170 -9.65 -9.44 0.49
CA LEU A 170 -9.74 -9.94 -0.89
C LEU A 170 -11.18 -10.30 -1.29
N GLU A 171 -11.97 -10.88 -0.40
CA GLU A 171 -13.39 -11.16 -0.64
C GLU A 171 -14.21 -9.87 -0.78
N LYS A 172 -13.94 -8.87 0.06
CA LYS A 172 -14.68 -7.60 0.07
C LYS A 172 -14.41 -6.74 -1.15
N TYR A 173 -13.14 -6.56 -1.50
CA TYR A 173 -12.72 -5.63 -2.54
C TYR A 173 -12.46 -6.30 -3.89
N GLN A 174 -12.27 -7.61 -3.90
CA GLN A 174 -12.01 -8.46 -5.06
C GLN A 174 -10.76 -8.03 -5.87
N ILE A 175 -10.72 -6.80 -6.37
CA ILE A 175 -9.62 -6.25 -7.16
C ILE A 175 -8.96 -5.16 -6.32
N GLY A 176 -7.88 -5.51 -5.62
CA GLY A 176 -7.04 -4.58 -4.87
C GLY A 176 -6.19 -3.70 -5.80
N PHE A 177 -5.72 -2.57 -5.28
CA PHE A 177 -4.83 -1.70 -6.04
C PHE A 177 -3.45 -2.35 -6.24
N ILE A 178 -2.98 -2.38 -7.49
CA ILE A 178 -1.65 -2.87 -7.89
C ILE A 178 -1.11 -1.94 -8.98
N TYR A 179 0.05 -1.35 -8.72
CA TYR A 179 0.75 -0.48 -9.66
C TYR A 179 1.51 -1.27 -10.73
N ASP A 180 2.26 -2.31 -10.33
CA ASP A 180 3.04 -3.18 -11.19
C ASP A 180 2.77 -4.65 -10.83
N VAL A 181 2.06 -5.36 -11.73
CA VAL A 181 1.65 -6.75 -11.48
C VAL A 181 2.84 -7.71 -11.44
N ALA A 182 3.85 -7.52 -12.30
CA ALA A 182 5.03 -8.37 -12.32
C ALA A 182 5.83 -8.23 -11.02
N ALA A 183 6.15 -7.00 -10.64
CA ALA A 183 6.87 -6.71 -9.40
C ALA A 183 6.09 -7.15 -8.15
N TYR A 184 4.74 -7.05 -8.19
CA TYR A 184 3.88 -7.50 -7.10
C TYR A 184 3.93 -9.02 -6.91
N LEU A 185 3.86 -9.78 -7.99
CA LEU A 185 3.99 -11.24 -7.96
C LEU A 185 5.37 -11.67 -7.45
N ASP A 186 6.45 -11.03 -7.92
CA ASP A 186 7.81 -11.28 -7.45
C ASP A 186 7.95 -10.96 -5.96
N THR A 187 7.33 -9.87 -5.49
CA THR A 187 7.28 -9.50 -4.07
C THR A 187 6.55 -10.55 -3.25
N LEU A 188 5.39 -11.04 -3.71
CA LEU A 188 4.63 -12.08 -3.02
C LEU A 188 5.40 -13.40 -2.92
N GLU A 189 6.08 -13.84 -3.99
CA GLU A 189 6.93 -15.05 -3.95
C GLU A 189 8.13 -14.87 -3.02
N LYS A 190 8.76 -13.69 -2.99
CA LYS A 190 9.82 -13.35 -2.04
C LYS A 190 9.31 -13.42 -0.59
N VAL A 191 8.16 -12.78 -0.31
CA VAL A 191 7.56 -12.75 1.04
C VAL A 191 7.16 -14.15 1.48
N LYS A 192 6.59 -14.97 0.60
CA LYS A 192 6.22 -16.36 0.85
C LYS A 192 7.38 -17.22 1.35
N GLY A 193 8.60 -16.98 0.85
CA GLY A 193 9.82 -17.68 1.27
C GLY A 193 10.57 -17.02 2.42
N MET A 194 10.03 -15.97 3.02
CA MET A 194 10.71 -15.19 4.05
C MET A 194 10.56 -15.82 5.43
N GLU A 195 11.60 -15.71 6.26
CA GLU A 195 11.56 -16.12 7.67
C GLU A 195 11.56 -14.89 8.58
N ALA A 196 10.73 -14.91 9.60
CA ALA A 196 10.67 -13.89 10.65
C ALA A 196 10.08 -14.49 11.94
N ARG A 197 10.31 -13.83 13.06
CA ARG A 197 9.64 -14.17 14.31
C ARG A 197 8.13 -13.90 14.22
N LEU A 198 7.76 -12.81 13.56
CA LEU A 198 6.36 -12.41 13.35
C LEU A 198 6.28 -11.47 12.14
N PHE A 199 5.30 -11.66 11.30
CA PHE A 199 4.94 -10.78 10.20
C PHE A 199 3.73 -9.91 10.59
N VAL A 200 3.78 -8.63 10.24
CA VAL A 200 2.71 -7.64 10.49
C VAL A 200 2.34 -6.96 9.17
N PRO A 201 1.41 -7.52 8.39
CA PRO A 201 0.83 -6.84 7.25
C PRO A 201 -0.10 -5.71 7.68
N SER A 202 -0.21 -4.62 6.91
CA SER A 202 -1.10 -3.50 7.25
C SER A 202 -2.57 -3.91 7.27
N HIS A 203 -3.00 -4.76 6.33
CA HIS A 203 -4.40 -5.13 6.13
C HIS A 203 -4.73 -6.61 6.44
N ALA A 204 -3.88 -7.31 7.19
CA ALA A 204 -4.15 -8.66 7.66
C ALA A 204 -3.72 -8.85 9.12
N ALA A 205 -4.14 -9.93 9.76
CA ALA A 205 -3.70 -10.27 11.11
C ALA A 205 -2.19 -10.58 11.14
N PRO A 206 -1.47 -10.22 12.22
CA PRO A 206 -0.09 -10.69 12.41
C PRO A 206 -0.03 -12.22 12.41
N THR A 207 1.04 -12.78 11.85
CA THR A 207 1.24 -14.22 11.72
C THR A 207 2.71 -14.61 11.81
N GLU A 208 2.99 -15.79 12.33
CA GLU A 208 4.34 -16.38 12.32
C GLU A 208 4.64 -17.09 10.99
N ASP A 209 3.60 -17.52 10.26
CA ASP A 209 3.69 -18.12 8.93
C ASP A 209 2.93 -17.28 7.90
N ILE A 210 3.66 -16.62 7.02
CA ILE A 210 3.11 -15.74 5.99
C ILE A 210 2.81 -16.46 4.68
N ALA A 211 3.37 -17.67 4.48
CA ALA A 211 3.29 -18.36 3.20
C ALA A 211 1.85 -18.65 2.72
N PRO A 212 0.91 -19.09 3.56
CA PRO A 212 -0.48 -19.32 3.13
C PRO A 212 -1.15 -18.03 2.64
N LEU A 213 -0.90 -16.91 3.35
CA LEU A 213 -1.48 -15.62 2.99
C LEU A 213 -0.87 -15.07 1.69
N ALA A 214 0.43 -15.21 1.51
CA ALA A 214 1.10 -14.83 0.27
C ALA A 214 0.56 -15.65 -0.92
N GLN A 215 0.40 -16.97 -0.75
CA GLN A 215 -0.18 -17.83 -1.79
C GLN A 215 -1.61 -17.40 -2.16
N LEU A 216 -2.45 -17.09 -1.18
CA LEU A 216 -3.81 -16.61 -1.42
C LEU A 216 -3.83 -15.34 -2.29
N ASN A 217 -2.91 -14.40 -2.04
CA ASN A 217 -2.78 -13.18 -2.83
C ASN A 217 -2.27 -13.48 -4.26
N ILE A 218 -1.31 -14.38 -4.42
CA ILE A 218 -0.83 -14.85 -5.73
C ILE A 218 -1.98 -15.46 -6.54
N ASP A 219 -2.77 -16.33 -5.91
CA ASP A 219 -3.90 -16.99 -6.56
C ASP A 219 -4.94 -15.97 -7.03
N LYS A 220 -5.20 -14.92 -6.21
CA LYS A 220 -6.13 -13.85 -6.57
C LYS A 220 -5.63 -13.01 -7.74
N VAL A 221 -4.35 -12.68 -7.78
CA VAL A 221 -3.76 -11.97 -8.93
C VAL A 221 -3.91 -12.77 -10.21
N ASN A 222 -3.62 -14.07 -10.15
CA ASN A 222 -3.74 -14.96 -11.30
C ASN A 222 -5.20 -15.15 -11.74
N GLU A 223 -6.14 -15.27 -10.81
CA GLU A 223 -7.59 -15.33 -11.10
C GLU A 223 -8.04 -14.11 -11.92
N ILE A 224 -7.65 -12.89 -11.46
CA ILE A 224 -8.00 -11.65 -12.16
C ILE A 224 -7.35 -11.61 -13.55
N ALA A 225 -6.09 -12.03 -13.68
CA ALA A 225 -5.38 -12.08 -14.95
C ALA A 225 -6.10 -12.99 -15.95
N GLU A 226 -6.50 -14.20 -15.53
CA GLU A 226 -7.25 -15.13 -16.38
C GLU A 226 -8.64 -14.59 -16.74
N ARG A 227 -9.26 -13.83 -15.83
CA ARG A 227 -10.53 -13.17 -16.16
C ARG A 227 -10.34 -12.09 -17.22
N VAL A 228 -9.32 -11.24 -17.10
CA VAL A 228 -8.96 -10.22 -18.11
C VAL A 228 -8.68 -10.91 -19.46
N MET A 229 -7.90 -11.98 -19.48
CA MET A 229 -7.62 -12.77 -20.67
C MET A 229 -8.89 -13.32 -21.31
N THR A 230 -9.85 -13.79 -20.51
CA THR A 230 -11.13 -14.30 -20.99
C THR A 230 -11.97 -13.19 -21.63
N LEU A 231 -11.98 -11.99 -21.05
CA LEU A 231 -12.69 -10.84 -21.58
C LEU A 231 -12.09 -10.33 -22.89
N CYS A 232 -10.81 -10.53 -23.10
CA CYS A 232 -10.06 -10.17 -24.32
C CYS A 232 -10.02 -11.30 -25.37
N ALA A 233 -10.86 -12.35 -25.26
CA ALA A 233 -10.96 -13.38 -26.29
C ALA A 233 -11.41 -12.77 -27.65
N GLU A 234 -12.21 -11.73 -27.60
CA GLU A 234 -12.56 -10.86 -28.71
C GLU A 234 -12.05 -9.43 -28.42
N PRO A 235 -11.72 -8.63 -29.46
CA PRO A 235 -11.21 -7.28 -29.26
C PRO A 235 -12.16 -6.41 -28.42
N ARG A 236 -11.66 -5.83 -27.32
CA ARG A 236 -12.44 -4.98 -26.40
C ARG A 236 -11.68 -3.73 -26.00
N CYS A 237 -12.40 -2.61 -25.89
CA CYS A 237 -11.85 -1.40 -25.31
C CYS A 237 -11.76 -1.49 -23.79
N PHE A 238 -10.89 -0.67 -23.22
CA PHE A 238 -10.66 -0.60 -21.77
C PHE A 238 -11.94 -0.46 -20.95
N GLU A 239 -12.84 0.45 -21.34
CA GLU A 239 -14.09 0.72 -20.61
C GLU A 239 -15.02 -0.50 -20.58
N ALA A 240 -15.08 -1.28 -21.68
CA ALA A 240 -15.88 -2.48 -21.75
C ALA A 240 -15.32 -3.61 -20.88
N ILE A 241 -13.98 -3.73 -20.79
CA ILE A 241 -13.31 -4.69 -19.89
C ILE A 241 -13.59 -4.28 -18.43
N LEU A 242 -13.36 -3.02 -18.08
CA LEU A 242 -13.59 -2.49 -16.73
C LEU A 242 -15.04 -2.69 -16.29
N GLN A 243 -16.02 -2.33 -17.14
CA GLN A 243 -17.44 -2.52 -16.86
C GLN A 243 -17.76 -3.99 -16.55
N GLN A 244 -17.19 -4.92 -17.33
CA GLN A 244 -17.46 -6.34 -17.14
C GLN A 244 -16.82 -6.88 -15.86
N LEU A 245 -15.61 -6.43 -15.48
CA LEU A 245 -15.01 -6.77 -14.21
C LEU A 245 -15.86 -6.32 -13.02
N PHE A 246 -16.41 -5.09 -13.07
CA PHE A 246 -17.30 -4.62 -12.00
C PHE A 246 -18.56 -5.50 -11.86
N ARG A 247 -19.10 -5.99 -12.97
CA ARG A 247 -20.25 -6.91 -12.97
C ARG A 247 -19.90 -8.30 -12.44
N ASP A 248 -18.78 -8.86 -12.92
CA ASP A 248 -18.36 -10.22 -12.58
C ASP A 248 -18.00 -10.36 -11.10
N TYR A 249 -17.40 -9.33 -10.54
CA TYR A 249 -17.02 -9.29 -9.12
C TYR A 249 -18.06 -8.60 -8.22
N ALA A 250 -19.23 -8.25 -8.76
CA ALA A 250 -20.31 -7.57 -8.04
C ALA A 250 -19.85 -6.29 -7.31
N LEU A 251 -18.90 -5.55 -7.88
CA LEU A 251 -18.35 -4.33 -7.30
C LEU A 251 -19.27 -3.14 -7.54
N ALA A 252 -19.39 -2.27 -6.54
CA ALA A 252 -20.11 -1.01 -6.68
C ALA A 252 -19.21 0.03 -7.38
N MET A 253 -19.66 0.51 -8.55
CA MET A 253 -18.97 1.57 -9.29
C MET A 253 -19.26 2.92 -8.64
N ASN A 254 -18.20 3.61 -8.21
CA ASN A 254 -18.18 5.02 -7.89
C ASN A 254 -16.89 5.65 -8.44
N PHE A 255 -16.68 6.94 -8.29
CA PHE A 255 -15.54 7.60 -8.92
C PHE A 255 -14.19 7.12 -8.33
N GLU A 256 -14.13 6.88 -7.03
CA GLU A 256 -12.93 6.34 -6.36
C GLU A 256 -12.59 4.92 -6.85
N GLN A 257 -13.60 4.03 -6.88
CA GLN A 257 -13.42 2.66 -7.39
C GLN A 257 -13.09 2.64 -8.89
N TYR A 258 -13.68 3.56 -9.67
CA TYR A 258 -13.34 3.70 -11.08
C TYR A 258 -11.86 3.97 -11.30
N VAL A 259 -11.24 4.88 -10.52
CA VAL A 259 -9.82 5.20 -10.69
C VAL A 259 -8.89 4.12 -10.10
N LEU A 260 -9.23 3.54 -8.95
CA LEU A 260 -8.41 2.50 -8.31
C LEU A 260 -8.40 1.20 -9.13
N VAL A 261 -9.58 0.63 -9.40
CA VAL A 261 -9.71 -0.59 -10.20
C VAL A 261 -9.29 -0.35 -11.65
N GLY A 262 -9.60 0.82 -12.20
CA GLY A 262 -9.18 1.19 -13.55
C GLY A 262 -7.67 1.32 -13.68
N SER A 263 -6.98 1.88 -12.70
CA SER A 263 -5.52 1.93 -12.68
C SER A 263 -4.93 0.52 -12.61
N THR A 264 -5.45 -0.33 -11.72
CA THR A 264 -5.05 -1.73 -11.60
C THR A 264 -5.30 -2.52 -12.89
N LEU A 265 -6.44 -2.33 -13.56
CA LEU A 265 -6.69 -2.97 -14.86
C LEU A 265 -5.64 -2.55 -15.90
N ARG A 266 -5.23 -1.27 -15.93
CA ARG A 266 -4.15 -0.82 -16.83
C ARG A 266 -2.84 -1.54 -16.54
N SER A 267 -2.52 -1.78 -15.27
CA SER A 267 -1.34 -2.56 -14.85
C SER A 267 -1.41 -4.01 -15.33
N TYR A 268 -2.57 -4.66 -15.22
CA TYR A 268 -2.78 -6.00 -15.80
C TYR A 268 -2.63 -6.03 -17.32
N LEU A 269 -3.23 -5.07 -18.03
CA LEU A 269 -3.14 -4.99 -19.49
C LEU A 269 -1.70 -4.75 -19.95
N ALA A 270 -0.94 -3.91 -19.25
CA ALA A 270 0.47 -3.67 -19.51
C ALA A 270 1.31 -4.96 -19.31
N TRP A 271 1.18 -5.60 -18.14
CA TRP A 271 1.88 -6.85 -17.86
C TRP A 271 1.54 -7.98 -18.82
N LEU A 272 0.24 -8.17 -19.13
CA LEU A 272 -0.18 -9.19 -20.10
C LEU A 272 0.31 -8.89 -21.52
N ARG A 273 0.46 -7.61 -21.88
CA ARG A 273 1.07 -7.17 -23.13
C ARG A 273 2.57 -7.49 -23.16
N ASP A 274 3.29 -7.13 -22.11
CA ASP A 274 4.75 -7.30 -22.03
C ASP A 274 5.14 -8.79 -21.99
N THR A 275 4.27 -9.64 -21.42
CA THR A 275 4.43 -11.10 -21.44
C THR A 275 3.92 -11.77 -22.73
N GLY A 276 3.48 -10.99 -23.73
CA GLY A 276 3.03 -11.50 -25.03
C GLY A 276 1.67 -12.19 -25.01
N ARG A 277 0.90 -12.07 -23.93
CA ARG A 277 -0.43 -12.72 -23.77
C ARG A 277 -1.57 -11.90 -24.39
N LEU A 278 -1.42 -10.57 -24.45
CA LEU A 278 -2.36 -9.65 -25.09
C LEU A 278 -1.65 -8.80 -26.14
N VAL A 279 -2.41 -8.36 -27.15
CA VAL A 279 -1.96 -7.39 -28.15
C VAL A 279 -2.95 -6.24 -28.25
N PRO A 280 -2.45 -5.00 -28.42
CA PRO A 280 -3.29 -3.85 -28.74
C PRO A 280 -3.66 -3.87 -30.23
N VAL A 281 -4.92 -3.56 -30.54
CA VAL A 281 -5.43 -3.35 -31.88
C VAL A 281 -6.02 -1.96 -31.97
N PHE A 282 -5.70 -1.22 -33.03
CA PHE A 282 -6.22 0.11 -33.27
C PHE A 282 -7.22 0.05 -34.41
N GLU A 283 -8.51 0.25 -34.12
CA GLU A 283 -9.59 0.18 -35.09
C GLU A 283 -10.59 1.31 -34.83
N ASP A 284 -10.99 2.01 -35.88
CA ASP A 284 -11.95 3.12 -35.82
C ASP A 284 -11.65 4.19 -34.74
N GLY A 285 -10.34 4.49 -34.54
CA GLY A 285 -9.90 5.47 -33.53
C GLY A 285 -9.96 4.96 -32.09
N MET A 286 -10.20 3.69 -31.88
CA MET A 286 -10.22 3.03 -30.56
C MET A 286 -8.98 2.16 -30.37
N LEU A 287 -8.50 2.11 -29.13
CA LEU A 287 -7.58 1.07 -28.66
C LEU A 287 -8.38 -0.11 -28.12
N LEU A 288 -8.21 -1.26 -28.74
CA LEU A 288 -8.80 -2.52 -28.33
C LEU A 288 -7.70 -3.48 -27.85
N TRP A 289 -8.06 -4.36 -26.93
CA TRP A 289 -7.20 -5.41 -26.40
C TRP A 289 -7.75 -6.77 -26.80
N THR A 290 -6.89 -7.64 -27.31
CA THR A 290 -7.26 -9.01 -27.70
C THR A 290 -6.15 -9.99 -27.34
N ARG A 291 -6.46 -11.27 -27.24
CA ARG A 291 -5.46 -12.33 -27.06
C ARG A 291 -4.47 -12.36 -28.24
N SER A 292 -3.22 -12.71 -27.92
CA SER A 292 -2.18 -12.97 -28.91
C SER A 292 -2.45 -14.22 -29.72
#